data_d6e7143886525de3b94ac5db53868422
#
_entry.id   d6e7143886525de3b94ac5db53868422
#
_cell.length_a   1.000
_cell.length_b   1.000
_cell.length_c   1.000
_cell.angle_alpha   90.00
_cell.angle_beta   90.00
_cell.angle_gamma   90.00
#
_symmetry.space_group_name_H-M   'P 1'
#
loop_
_entity.id
_entity.type
_entity.pdbx_description
1 polymer ?
#
loop_
_entity_poly.entity_id
_entity_poly.type
_entity_poly.pdbx_seq_one_letter_code
_entity_poly.pdbx_strand_id
1 'polypeptide(L)'
;MTTVAIDPIKFEVIRNALTQAAEEMAIALRRSAYSTNVKTRQDFSCAFFDKDLRSVSQAFTQPVHLGSFVRHVPIAIRRYGPENLGPGDMILSNDPYGGGVHLNDISLIGPVYWQDQLVGYTACLAHHVDVGGGAPASVGAFREVFQEGIIIPPIKFVRNGELDDDLFRLVLSQIRSKRETSGDFRAQIASNKTGAIRINEIIDRYGIEEFNHYIDEIIEYTDRRTRAEVAKLPKGVFEAKSFVDNDGFTDEVVNLTVKVTIDGDGVTFDTTGSDPQRRAPVNSTFAQTYSACAYALRALMDRDLPVNDGFYRYVRIIAPEGTVTNCVHPAPVVGGWETHVRLNDLIFEALAQAMPDAICAGTKSMQCHSGFGGENPETGEYYCFLETIAGGYGGRSTSDGPDAVQCHGQNTENAPVEETESNYPVRITRYELVPNSEGPGEFRGGLGLRRDYMFPEEATFTVLADRDKFGPRGLFGGEHGSTSIYALLKNGEDEEERLSSKTTLQLQPGDVISYRTSGGGGYGPPHKRDTEAVLDDVLQGKISAERARERYGVEIDIASQLVNESATGELRSGK
;
A
#
# COMPACT_ATOMS: atom_id res chain seq x y z
N MET A 1 43.18 -3.54 -13.94
CA MET A 1 41.99 -4.27 -14.29
C MET A 1 41.52 -3.80 -15.65
N THR A 2 41.55 -4.63 -16.65
CA THR A 2 40.99 -4.33 -17.98
C THR A 2 39.48 -4.21 -17.80
N THR A 3 38.93 -3.01 -17.96
CA THR A 3 37.49 -2.80 -18.06
C THR A 3 36.96 -3.62 -19.22
N VAL A 4 36.26 -4.71 -18.94
CA VAL A 4 35.53 -5.45 -19.98
C VAL A 4 34.48 -4.49 -20.53
N ALA A 5 34.56 -4.23 -21.84
CA ALA A 5 33.59 -3.35 -22.50
C ALA A 5 32.20 -3.99 -22.41
N ILE A 6 31.22 -3.23 -21.89
CA ILE A 6 29.85 -3.71 -21.75
C ILE A 6 29.25 -3.81 -23.15
N ASP A 7 28.73 -5.01 -23.48
CA ASP A 7 27.87 -5.18 -24.64
C ASP A 7 26.46 -4.67 -24.30
N PRO A 8 25.96 -3.59 -24.94
CA PRO A 8 24.68 -3.00 -24.63
C PRO A 8 23.49 -3.95 -24.91
N ILE A 9 23.64 -4.88 -25.86
CA ILE A 9 22.59 -5.85 -26.18
C ILE A 9 22.51 -6.88 -25.04
N LYS A 10 23.63 -7.43 -24.62
CA LYS A 10 23.68 -8.37 -23.48
C LYS A 10 23.20 -7.70 -22.19
N PHE A 11 23.60 -6.44 -21.96
CA PHE A 11 23.14 -5.67 -20.80
C PHE A 11 21.61 -5.63 -20.72
N GLU A 12 20.93 -5.25 -21.80
CA GLU A 12 19.47 -5.20 -21.83
C GLU A 12 18.83 -6.59 -21.71
N VAL A 13 19.42 -7.60 -22.33
CA VAL A 13 18.90 -8.98 -22.23
C VAL A 13 19.00 -9.50 -20.79
N ILE A 14 20.15 -9.35 -20.12
CA ILE A 14 20.36 -9.84 -18.74
C ILE A 14 19.50 -9.01 -17.77
N ARG A 15 19.44 -7.69 -17.92
CA ARG A 15 18.59 -6.82 -17.08
C ARG A 15 17.12 -7.22 -17.15
N ASN A 16 16.61 -7.42 -18.36
CA ASN A 16 15.23 -7.86 -18.55
C ASN A 16 14.99 -9.29 -18.07
N ALA A 17 15.95 -10.20 -18.24
CA ALA A 17 15.85 -11.56 -17.71
C ALA A 17 15.78 -11.60 -16.17
N LEU A 18 16.56 -10.75 -15.48
CA LEU A 18 16.49 -10.61 -14.02
C LEU A 18 15.15 -10.03 -13.56
N THR A 19 14.63 -9.03 -14.27
CA THR A 19 13.29 -8.48 -13.99
C THR A 19 12.23 -9.55 -14.22
N GLN A 20 12.32 -10.28 -15.35
CA GLN A 20 11.39 -11.37 -15.67
C GLN A 20 11.43 -12.49 -14.63
N ALA A 21 12.60 -12.81 -14.05
CA ALA A 21 12.70 -13.80 -12.98
C ALA A 21 11.86 -13.38 -11.75
N ALA A 22 11.90 -12.11 -11.35
CA ALA A 22 11.06 -11.60 -10.26
C ALA A 22 9.56 -11.61 -10.63
N GLU A 23 9.20 -11.26 -11.87
CA GLU A 23 7.82 -11.35 -12.36
C GLU A 23 7.30 -12.78 -12.39
N GLU A 24 8.12 -13.76 -12.78
CA GLU A 24 7.74 -15.17 -12.76
C GLU A 24 7.57 -15.71 -11.33
N MET A 25 8.36 -15.23 -10.36
CA MET A 25 8.11 -15.48 -8.94
C MET A 25 6.72 -14.98 -8.53
N ALA A 26 6.37 -13.76 -8.92
CA ALA A 26 5.07 -13.15 -8.64
C ALA A 26 3.91 -13.94 -9.27
N ILE A 27 4.06 -14.36 -10.52
CA ILE A 27 3.07 -15.20 -11.22
C ILE A 27 2.92 -16.57 -10.54
N ALA A 28 4.03 -17.21 -10.15
CA ALA A 28 4.01 -18.49 -9.46
C ALA A 28 3.28 -18.38 -8.12
N LEU A 29 3.59 -17.34 -7.33
CA LEU A 29 2.95 -17.05 -6.06
C LEU A 29 1.43 -16.87 -6.24
N ARG A 30 1.03 -15.95 -7.11
CA ARG A 30 -0.38 -15.63 -7.39
C ARG A 30 -1.19 -16.86 -7.83
N ARG A 31 -0.64 -17.68 -8.74
CA ARG A 31 -1.36 -18.82 -9.33
C ARG A 31 -1.51 -19.99 -8.36
N SER A 32 -0.59 -20.15 -7.42
CA SER A 32 -0.60 -21.26 -6.47
C SER A 32 -1.15 -20.87 -5.08
N ALA A 33 -1.39 -19.59 -4.81
CA ALA A 33 -1.96 -19.10 -3.57
C ALA A 33 -3.43 -19.50 -3.39
N TYR A 34 -3.85 -19.58 -2.14
CA TYR A 34 -5.19 -19.98 -1.74
C TYR A 34 -6.03 -18.80 -1.25
N SER A 35 -5.43 -17.83 -0.57
CA SER A 35 -6.17 -16.68 -0.04
C SER A 35 -6.57 -15.70 -1.14
N THR A 36 -7.72 -15.05 -0.98
CA THR A 36 -8.15 -13.91 -1.79
C THR A 36 -7.13 -12.77 -1.75
N ASN A 37 -6.46 -12.57 -0.61
CA ASN A 37 -5.44 -11.54 -0.47
C ASN A 37 -4.29 -11.69 -1.47
N VAL A 38 -3.71 -12.87 -1.56
CA VAL A 38 -2.58 -13.12 -2.47
C VAL A 38 -3.04 -13.35 -3.89
N LYS A 39 -4.07 -14.20 -4.08
CA LYS A 39 -4.50 -14.67 -5.41
C LYS A 39 -5.17 -13.59 -6.24
N THR A 40 -6.13 -12.87 -5.65
CA THR A 40 -7.01 -11.92 -6.35
C THR A 40 -6.60 -10.48 -6.10
N ARG A 41 -6.40 -10.11 -4.83
CA ARG A 41 -6.04 -8.75 -4.45
C ARG A 41 -4.57 -8.40 -4.69
N GLN A 42 -3.73 -9.40 -4.98
CA GLN A 42 -2.31 -9.26 -5.30
C GLN A 42 -1.50 -8.55 -4.22
N ASP A 43 -1.83 -8.84 -2.95
CA ASP A 43 -1.15 -8.24 -1.80
C ASP A 43 0.11 -9.05 -1.43
N PHE A 44 1.10 -8.95 -2.28
CA PHE A 44 2.39 -9.62 -2.14
C PHE A 44 3.48 -8.88 -2.92
N SER A 45 4.74 -9.28 -2.74
CA SER A 45 5.88 -8.77 -3.51
C SER A 45 6.98 -9.82 -3.66
N CYS A 46 7.74 -9.75 -4.75
CA CYS A 46 8.86 -10.63 -5.04
C CYS A 46 10.08 -9.83 -5.49
N ALA A 47 11.27 -10.28 -5.08
CA ALA A 47 12.53 -9.63 -5.41
C ALA A 47 13.70 -10.61 -5.44
N PHE A 48 14.75 -10.23 -6.16
CA PHE A 48 16.06 -10.86 -6.13
C PHE A 48 17.12 -9.89 -5.58
N PHE A 49 17.93 -10.40 -4.67
CA PHE A 49 19.09 -9.73 -4.07
C PHE A 49 20.36 -10.49 -4.43
N ASP A 50 21.45 -9.79 -4.69
CA ASP A 50 22.74 -10.44 -4.90
C ASP A 50 23.34 -10.99 -3.59
N LYS A 51 24.51 -11.63 -3.71
CA LYS A 51 25.22 -12.20 -2.56
C LYS A 51 25.65 -11.17 -1.50
N ASP A 52 25.76 -9.91 -1.88
CA ASP A 52 26.11 -8.78 -1.01
C ASP A 52 24.87 -8.09 -0.43
N LEU A 53 23.68 -8.66 -0.67
CA LEU A 53 22.36 -8.21 -0.20
C LEU A 53 21.93 -6.88 -0.81
N ARG A 54 22.42 -6.55 -2.02
CA ARG A 54 21.93 -5.41 -2.81
C ARG A 54 20.69 -5.86 -3.59
N SER A 55 19.63 -5.05 -3.59
CA SER A 55 18.45 -5.30 -4.41
C SER A 55 18.81 -5.16 -5.89
N VAL A 56 18.54 -6.20 -6.69
CA VAL A 56 18.88 -6.26 -8.13
C VAL A 56 17.63 -6.09 -8.99
N SER A 57 16.58 -6.86 -8.69
CA SER A 57 15.31 -6.81 -9.42
C SER A 57 14.12 -7.01 -8.50
N GLN A 58 12.99 -6.40 -8.88
CA GLN A 58 11.73 -6.45 -8.15
C GLN A 58 10.59 -6.60 -9.16
N ALA A 59 9.56 -7.39 -8.82
CA ALA A 59 8.32 -7.44 -9.58
C ALA A 59 7.46 -6.19 -9.35
N PHE A 60 6.62 -5.83 -10.31
CA PHE A 60 5.69 -4.70 -10.18
C PHE A 60 4.48 -5.08 -9.35
N THR A 61 4.60 -4.95 -8.03
CA THR A 61 3.57 -5.32 -7.04
C THR A 61 3.33 -4.18 -6.04
N GLN A 62 3.27 -4.45 -4.73
CA GLN A 62 2.99 -3.44 -3.71
C GLN A 62 4.20 -2.53 -3.42
N PRO A 63 4.09 -1.21 -3.64
CA PRO A 63 5.23 -0.29 -3.44
C PRO A 63 5.77 -0.30 -2.00
N VAL A 64 4.89 -0.43 -1.00
CA VAL A 64 5.30 -0.46 0.41
C VAL A 64 6.16 -1.67 0.73
N HIS A 65 5.85 -2.84 0.20
CA HIS A 65 6.66 -4.04 0.39
C HIS A 65 8.01 -3.91 -0.29
N LEU A 66 8.03 -3.40 -1.52
CA LEU A 66 9.26 -3.24 -2.31
C LEU A 66 10.26 -2.32 -1.62
N GLY A 67 9.79 -1.20 -1.05
CA GLY A 67 10.63 -0.30 -0.27
C GLY A 67 11.09 -0.91 1.06
N SER A 68 10.23 -1.70 1.73
CA SER A 68 10.60 -2.37 2.98
C SER A 68 11.59 -3.51 2.76
N PHE A 69 11.55 -4.24 1.64
CA PHE A 69 12.45 -5.35 1.34
C PHE A 69 13.92 -4.98 1.42
N VAL A 70 14.30 -3.81 0.91
CA VAL A 70 15.70 -3.34 0.96
C VAL A 70 16.21 -3.12 2.38
N ARG A 71 15.31 -3.09 3.36
CA ARG A 71 15.63 -3.05 4.80
C ARG A 71 15.50 -4.44 5.42
N HIS A 72 14.38 -5.11 5.21
CA HIS A 72 14.02 -6.36 5.87
C HIS A 72 14.95 -7.52 5.47
N VAL A 73 15.16 -7.75 4.17
CA VAL A 73 15.94 -8.89 3.69
C VAL A 73 17.38 -8.89 4.20
N PRO A 74 18.14 -7.77 4.08
CA PRO A 74 19.49 -7.71 4.65
C PRO A 74 19.53 -7.89 6.16
N ILE A 75 18.57 -7.34 6.91
CA ILE A 75 18.50 -7.47 8.37
C ILE A 75 18.20 -8.91 8.75
N ALA A 76 17.21 -9.54 8.12
CA ALA A 76 16.82 -10.93 8.40
C ALA A 76 17.96 -11.91 8.13
N ILE A 77 18.64 -11.78 6.98
CA ILE A 77 19.78 -12.65 6.63
C ILE A 77 20.94 -12.46 7.60
N ARG A 78 21.35 -11.21 7.89
CA ARG A 78 22.46 -10.95 8.83
C ARG A 78 22.15 -11.40 10.25
N ARG A 79 20.90 -11.23 10.71
CA ARG A 79 20.47 -11.64 12.04
C ARG A 79 20.39 -13.15 12.19
N TYR A 80 20.04 -13.88 11.13
CA TYR A 80 20.04 -15.34 11.11
C TYR A 80 21.47 -15.92 11.01
N GLY A 81 22.36 -15.26 10.30
CA GLY A 81 23.69 -15.70 9.94
C GLY A 81 23.71 -16.37 8.56
N PRO A 82 24.21 -15.69 7.52
CA PRO A 82 24.22 -16.22 6.16
C PRO A 82 24.99 -17.54 6.03
N GLU A 83 25.99 -17.77 6.86
CA GLU A 83 26.79 -18.99 6.95
C GLU A 83 25.99 -20.23 7.41
N ASN A 84 24.80 -20.01 7.99
CA ASN A 84 23.91 -21.08 8.44
C ASN A 84 22.88 -21.50 7.38
N LEU A 85 22.93 -20.88 6.18
CA LEU A 85 21.99 -21.12 5.08
C LEU A 85 22.68 -21.90 3.97
N GLY A 86 22.24 -23.12 3.72
CA GLY A 86 22.68 -23.99 2.63
C GLY A 86 21.71 -24.01 1.45
N PRO A 87 22.06 -24.75 0.37
CA PRO A 87 21.19 -24.96 -0.77
C PRO A 87 19.82 -25.51 -0.35
N GLY A 88 18.74 -24.88 -0.83
CA GLY A 88 17.38 -25.32 -0.54
C GLY A 88 16.81 -24.85 0.80
N ASP A 89 17.60 -24.21 1.67
CA ASP A 89 17.09 -23.61 2.90
C ASP A 89 16.28 -22.36 2.60
N MET A 90 15.27 -22.04 3.47
CA MET A 90 14.59 -20.75 3.44
C MET A 90 14.27 -20.30 4.87
N ILE A 91 14.43 -19.01 5.13
CA ILE A 91 14.04 -18.39 6.40
C ILE A 91 12.71 -17.66 6.26
N LEU A 92 11.90 -17.78 7.32
CA LEU A 92 10.63 -17.08 7.50
C LEU A 92 10.82 -15.94 8.50
N SER A 93 10.20 -14.78 8.27
CA SER A 93 10.20 -13.67 9.22
C SER A 93 9.07 -12.69 8.94
N ASN A 94 8.48 -12.13 10.01
CA ASN A 94 7.57 -11.00 9.96
C ASN A 94 7.88 -9.93 11.02
N ASP A 95 9.06 -9.98 11.65
CA ASP A 95 9.42 -9.06 12.74
C ASP A 95 9.40 -7.59 12.28
N PRO A 96 8.41 -6.78 12.73
CA PRO A 96 8.26 -5.40 12.25
C PRO A 96 9.41 -4.49 12.73
N TYR A 97 9.99 -4.78 13.88
CA TYR A 97 11.13 -4.03 14.43
C TYR A 97 12.47 -4.52 13.87
N GLY A 98 12.46 -5.67 13.18
CA GLY A 98 13.56 -6.22 12.41
C GLY A 98 13.54 -5.81 10.93
N GLY A 99 12.93 -4.68 10.59
CA GLY A 99 12.83 -4.16 9.22
C GLY A 99 11.58 -4.59 8.46
N GLY A 100 10.67 -5.32 9.12
CA GLY A 100 9.35 -5.68 8.57
C GLY A 100 8.35 -4.53 8.60
N VAL A 101 7.16 -4.79 8.08
CA VAL A 101 6.06 -3.81 7.97
C VAL A 101 5.08 -4.01 9.12
N HIS A 102 4.25 -5.05 9.07
CA HIS A 102 3.37 -5.50 10.16
C HIS A 102 3.31 -7.03 10.16
N LEU A 103 2.62 -7.64 11.15
CA LEU A 103 2.73 -9.08 11.37
C LEU A 103 2.15 -9.94 10.24
N ASN A 104 1.12 -9.46 9.53
CA ASN A 104 0.53 -10.17 8.40
C ASN A 104 1.49 -10.30 7.21
N ASP A 105 2.46 -9.39 7.09
CA ASP A 105 3.45 -9.37 6.01
C ASP A 105 4.58 -10.36 6.30
N ILE A 106 4.36 -11.61 5.93
CA ILE A 106 5.32 -12.69 6.17
C ILE A 106 6.26 -12.82 4.97
N SER A 107 7.54 -12.60 5.21
CA SER A 107 8.60 -12.79 4.22
C SER A 107 9.19 -14.20 4.29
N LEU A 108 9.35 -14.84 3.13
CA LEU A 108 10.14 -16.05 2.95
C LEU A 108 11.33 -15.73 2.06
N ILE A 109 12.56 -16.01 2.55
CA ILE A 109 13.81 -15.63 1.91
C ILE A 109 14.66 -16.89 1.74
N GLY A 110 15.08 -17.19 0.52
CA GLY A 110 15.89 -18.36 0.19
C GLY A 110 17.21 -17.97 -0.49
N PRO A 111 18.37 -18.57 -0.08
CA PRO A 111 19.61 -18.40 -0.80
C PRO A 111 19.53 -19.09 -2.16
N VAL A 112 20.13 -18.48 -3.16
CA VAL A 112 20.30 -19.03 -4.49
C VAL A 112 21.74 -19.50 -4.63
N TYR A 113 21.91 -20.77 -4.87
CA TYR A 113 23.21 -21.39 -5.13
C TYR A 113 23.29 -21.82 -6.59
N TRP A 114 24.41 -21.50 -7.23
CA TRP A 114 24.80 -22.08 -8.51
C TRP A 114 26.00 -23.02 -8.25
N GLN A 115 25.78 -24.31 -8.47
CA GLN A 115 26.68 -25.34 -7.95
C GLN A 115 26.87 -25.17 -6.41
N ASP A 116 28.08 -24.99 -5.92
CA ASP A 116 28.38 -24.79 -4.51
C ASP A 116 28.61 -23.32 -4.13
N GLN A 117 28.37 -22.39 -5.05
CA GLN A 117 28.61 -20.97 -4.86
C GLN A 117 27.28 -20.20 -4.58
N LEU A 118 27.24 -19.47 -3.48
CA LEU A 118 26.15 -18.54 -3.20
C LEU A 118 26.20 -17.37 -4.20
N VAL A 119 25.10 -17.16 -4.93
CA VAL A 119 24.98 -16.08 -5.95
C VAL A 119 24.01 -14.98 -5.54
N GLY A 120 23.13 -15.24 -4.59
CA GLY A 120 22.17 -14.25 -4.11
C GLY A 120 21.05 -14.86 -3.31
N TYR A 121 19.93 -14.09 -3.21
CA TYR A 121 18.75 -14.48 -2.45
C TYR A 121 17.49 -14.11 -3.21
N THR A 122 16.55 -15.06 -3.30
CA THR A 122 15.16 -14.76 -3.66
C THR A 122 14.37 -14.45 -2.41
N ALA A 123 13.47 -13.47 -2.50
CA ALA A 123 12.60 -13.12 -1.41
C ALA A 123 11.18 -12.89 -1.94
N CYS A 124 10.18 -13.44 -1.25
CA CYS A 124 8.80 -13.08 -1.45
C CYS A 124 8.15 -12.74 -0.10
N LEU A 125 7.31 -11.71 -0.11
CA LEU A 125 6.46 -11.31 1.00
C LEU A 125 5.02 -11.51 0.56
N ALA A 126 4.21 -12.13 1.42
CA ALA A 126 2.78 -12.25 1.22
C ALA A 126 2.04 -11.72 2.45
N HIS A 127 1.00 -10.91 2.21
CA HIS A 127 0.10 -10.47 3.27
C HIS A 127 -0.88 -11.62 3.59
N HIS A 128 -0.57 -12.39 4.63
CA HIS A 128 -1.44 -13.46 5.11
C HIS A 128 -2.71 -12.87 5.73
N VAL A 129 -3.87 -13.47 5.41
CA VAL A 129 -5.16 -12.94 5.85
C VAL A 129 -5.32 -12.88 7.35
N ASP A 130 -4.69 -13.81 8.09
CA ASP A 130 -4.72 -13.89 9.55
C ASP A 130 -3.41 -14.48 10.07
N VAL A 131 -2.88 -13.91 11.15
CA VAL A 131 -1.69 -14.39 11.88
C VAL A 131 -1.97 -14.52 13.38
N GLY A 132 -3.25 -14.68 13.74
CA GLY A 132 -3.71 -14.81 15.12
C GLY A 132 -4.10 -13.47 15.74
N GLY A 133 -3.84 -13.33 17.05
CA GLY A 133 -4.13 -12.10 17.76
C GLY A 133 -5.60 -11.94 18.21
N GLY A 134 -5.98 -10.73 18.60
CA GLY A 134 -7.22 -10.43 19.29
C GLY A 134 -8.47 -10.26 18.43
N ALA A 135 -8.32 -10.16 17.09
CA ALA A 135 -9.43 -10.03 16.16
C ALA A 135 -9.17 -10.81 14.86
N PRO A 136 -10.25 -11.19 14.11
CA PRO A 136 -10.11 -11.79 12.79
C PRO A 136 -9.28 -10.93 11.86
N ALA A 137 -8.57 -11.60 10.94
CA ALA A 137 -7.63 -10.97 10.02
C ALA A 137 -6.47 -10.23 10.72
N SER A 138 -6.28 -10.44 12.02
CA SER A 138 -5.22 -9.79 12.82
C SER A 138 -5.26 -8.25 12.78
N VAL A 139 -6.42 -7.68 12.44
CA VAL A 139 -6.65 -6.23 12.33
C VAL A 139 -7.62 -5.79 13.40
N GLY A 140 -7.23 -4.81 14.22
CA GLY A 140 -8.04 -4.32 15.32
C GLY A 140 -7.53 -3.05 15.97
N ALA A 141 -8.35 -2.47 16.83
CA ALA A 141 -7.96 -1.34 17.68
C ALA A 141 -7.10 -1.86 18.84
N PHE A 142 -5.83 -2.16 18.58
CA PHE A 142 -4.91 -2.76 19.54
C PHE A 142 -3.99 -1.73 20.22
N ARG A 143 -3.50 -2.07 21.40
CA ARG A 143 -2.63 -1.23 22.22
C ARG A 143 -1.19 -1.71 22.27
N GLU A 144 -0.93 -2.94 21.85
CA GLU A 144 0.38 -3.59 21.87
C GLU A 144 0.47 -4.61 20.75
N VAL A 145 1.66 -4.77 20.17
CA VAL A 145 1.92 -5.70 19.06
C VAL A 145 1.55 -7.15 19.37
N PHE A 146 1.60 -7.57 20.64
CA PHE A 146 1.19 -8.92 21.07
C PHE A 146 -0.28 -9.24 20.81
N GLN A 147 -1.12 -8.22 20.66
CA GLN A 147 -2.53 -8.39 20.34
C GLN A 147 -2.76 -8.58 18.82
N GLU A 148 -1.77 -8.28 18.00
CA GLU A 148 -1.84 -8.34 16.53
C GLU A 148 -1.57 -9.74 15.96
N GLY A 149 -0.90 -10.62 16.72
CA GLY A 149 -0.65 -12.00 16.29
C GLY A 149 0.75 -12.51 16.63
N ILE A 150 1.16 -13.55 15.90
CA ILE A 150 2.47 -14.19 16.11
C ILE A 150 3.60 -13.33 15.53
N ILE A 151 4.63 -13.07 16.34
CA ILE A 151 5.88 -12.46 15.89
C ILE A 151 6.87 -13.58 15.56
N ILE A 152 7.34 -13.64 14.32
CA ILE A 152 8.29 -14.64 13.82
C ILE A 152 9.63 -13.95 13.56
N PRO A 153 10.62 -14.14 14.44
CA PRO A 153 11.99 -13.71 14.13
C PRO A 153 12.53 -14.52 12.95
N PRO A 154 13.64 -14.11 12.31
CA PRO A 154 14.23 -14.91 11.25
C PRO A 154 14.51 -16.34 11.71
N ILE A 155 13.77 -17.31 11.20
CA ILE A 155 13.88 -18.73 11.52
C ILE A 155 13.94 -19.60 10.26
N LYS A 156 14.67 -20.70 10.29
CA LYS A 156 14.74 -21.64 9.16
C LYS A 156 13.44 -22.45 9.08
N PHE A 157 12.64 -22.17 8.07
CA PHE A 157 11.31 -22.74 7.84
C PHE A 157 11.33 -23.87 6.80
N VAL A 158 12.27 -23.79 5.84
CA VAL A 158 12.56 -24.86 4.88
C VAL A 158 13.99 -25.28 5.07
N ARG A 159 14.23 -26.61 5.16
CA ARG A 159 15.54 -27.23 5.35
C ARG A 159 15.86 -28.16 4.19
N ASN A 160 16.94 -27.91 3.45
CA ASN A 160 17.33 -28.73 2.30
C ASN A 160 16.19 -28.97 1.29
N GLY A 161 15.34 -27.94 1.07
CA GLY A 161 14.20 -28.00 0.14
C GLY A 161 12.90 -28.57 0.71
N GLU A 162 12.90 -29.07 1.96
CA GLU A 162 11.74 -29.63 2.65
C GLU A 162 11.23 -28.70 3.76
N LEU A 163 9.91 -28.59 3.86
CA LEU A 163 9.25 -27.80 4.90
C LEU A 163 9.49 -28.43 6.27
N ASP A 164 9.84 -27.62 7.28
CA ASP A 164 9.92 -28.06 8.68
C ASP A 164 8.49 -28.24 9.25
N ASP A 165 8.04 -29.51 9.31
CA ASP A 165 6.67 -29.85 9.70
C ASP A 165 6.33 -29.42 11.14
N ASP A 166 7.29 -29.40 12.06
CA ASP A 166 7.03 -29.00 13.44
C ASP A 166 6.83 -27.49 13.54
N LEU A 167 7.66 -26.70 12.88
CA LEU A 167 7.49 -25.26 12.80
C LEU A 167 6.22 -24.88 12.03
N PHE A 168 5.92 -25.57 10.94
CA PHE A 168 4.72 -25.35 10.18
C PHE A 168 3.46 -25.57 11.02
N ARG A 169 3.39 -26.69 11.76
CA ARG A 169 2.29 -26.97 12.68
C ARG A 169 2.19 -25.95 13.81
N LEU A 170 3.34 -25.53 14.36
CA LEU A 170 3.38 -24.51 15.40
C LEU A 170 2.79 -23.19 14.90
N VAL A 171 3.22 -22.70 13.75
CA VAL A 171 2.72 -21.45 13.18
C VAL A 171 1.23 -21.56 12.86
N LEU A 172 0.79 -22.61 12.18
CA LEU A 172 -0.63 -22.80 11.84
C LEU A 172 -1.54 -22.97 13.07
N SER A 173 -1.00 -23.44 14.21
CA SER A 173 -1.80 -23.56 15.44
C SER A 173 -2.23 -22.20 16.01
N GLN A 174 -1.54 -21.12 15.65
CA GLN A 174 -1.82 -19.75 16.12
C GLN A 174 -2.81 -19.01 15.20
N ILE A 175 -3.12 -19.56 14.03
CA ILE A 175 -3.82 -18.90 12.91
C ILE A 175 -5.25 -19.47 12.79
N ARG A 176 -6.22 -18.59 12.51
CA ARG A 176 -7.63 -18.98 12.32
C ARG A 176 -7.86 -19.58 10.93
N SER A 177 -7.39 -18.90 9.86
CA SER A 177 -7.54 -19.30 8.44
C SER A 177 -6.46 -20.32 8.01
N LYS A 178 -6.45 -21.50 8.60
CA LYS A 178 -5.39 -22.50 8.43
C LYS A 178 -5.24 -23.00 7.00
N ARG A 179 -6.36 -23.17 6.28
CA ARG A 179 -6.38 -23.66 4.90
C ARG A 179 -5.69 -22.66 3.95
N GLU A 180 -6.12 -21.41 3.99
CA GLU A 180 -5.59 -20.34 3.15
C GLU A 180 -4.12 -20.11 3.44
N THR A 181 -3.75 -19.93 4.70
CA THR A 181 -2.37 -19.70 5.13
C THR A 181 -1.45 -20.86 4.80
N SER A 182 -1.91 -22.12 4.96
CA SER A 182 -1.15 -23.31 4.55
C SER A 182 -0.86 -23.33 3.05
N GLY A 183 -1.85 -22.95 2.22
CA GLY A 183 -1.69 -22.84 0.78
C GLY A 183 -0.71 -21.74 0.40
N ASP A 184 -0.84 -20.57 1.02
CA ASP A 184 0.00 -19.40 0.75
C ASP A 184 1.46 -19.61 1.11
N PHE A 185 1.78 -20.29 2.23
CA PHE A 185 3.16 -20.68 2.54
C PHE A 185 3.77 -21.60 1.47
N ARG A 186 3.02 -22.59 0.98
CA ARG A 186 3.48 -23.44 -0.11
C ARG A 186 3.69 -22.67 -1.41
N ALA A 187 2.82 -21.69 -1.68
CA ALA A 187 2.95 -20.80 -2.82
C ALA A 187 4.20 -19.91 -2.72
N GLN A 188 4.54 -19.40 -1.53
CA GLN A 188 5.78 -18.66 -1.29
C GLN A 188 7.03 -19.53 -1.52
N ILE A 189 7.02 -20.79 -1.07
CA ILE A 189 8.11 -21.75 -1.33
C ILE A 189 8.26 -21.98 -2.84
N ALA A 190 7.15 -22.19 -3.56
CA ALA A 190 7.19 -22.38 -5.01
C ALA A 190 7.69 -21.14 -5.75
N SER A 191 7.30 -19.95 -5.30
CA SER A 191 7.77 -18.66 -5.83
C SER A 191 9.30 -18.54 -5.72
N ASN A 192 9.86 -18.74 -4.53
CA ASN A 192 11.32 -18.69 -4.32
C ASN A 192 12.08 -19.74 -5.14
N LYS A 193 11.56 -20.97 -5.23
CA LYS A 193 12.14 -22.00 -6.09
C LYS A 193 12.12 -21.60 -7.58
N THR A 194 11.03 -21.00 -8.05
CA THR A 194 10.94 -20.46 -9.42
C THR A 194 12.01 -19.42 -9.67
N GLY A 195 12.18 -18.45 -8.77
CA GLY A 195 13.21 -17.43 -8.88
C GLY A 195 14.63 -18.02 -8.94
N ALA A 196 14.94 -18.98 -8.04
CA ALA A 196 16.24 -19.64 -8.02
C ALA A 196 16.53 -20.38 -9.34
N ILE A 197 15.54 -21.06 -9.92
CA ILE A 197 15.67 -21.75 -11.22
C ILE A 197 15.98 -20.72 -12.32
N ARG A 198 15.21 -19.61 -12.40
CA ARG A 198 15.41 -18.59 -13.45
C ARG A 198 16.77 -17.89 -13.32
N ILE A 199 17.22 -17.60 -12.11
CA ILE A 199 18.57 -17.04 -11.90
C ILE A 199 19.65 -18.00 -12.37
N ASN A 200 19.53 -19.30 -12.04
CA ASN A 200 20.49 -20.31 -12.46
C ASN A 200 20.52 -20.49 -13.99
N GLU A 201 19.37 -20.43 -14.68
CA GLU A 201 19.30 -20.46 -16.15
C GLU A 201 20.05 -19.28 -16.79
N ILE A 202 20.02 -18.09 -16.18
CA ILE A 202 20.79 -16.93 -16.65
C ILE A 202 22.28 -17.22 -16.49
N ILE A 203 22.71 -17.77 -15.34
CA ILE A 203 24.10 -18.09 -15.04
C ILE A 203 24.61 -19.21 -15.97
N ASP A 204 23.82 -20.26 -16.21
CA ASP A 204 24.17 -21.36 -17.13
C ASP A 204 24.39 -20.86 -18.57
N ARG A 205 23.65 -19.82 -18.96
CA ARG A 205 23.77 -19.23 -20.30
C ARG A 205 24.97 -18.31 -20.48
N TYR A 206 25.32 -17.51 -19.46
CA TYR A 206 26.31 -16.45 -19.58
C TYR A 206 27.57 -16.70 -18.75
N GLY A 207 27.53 -17.62 -17.80
CA GLY A 207 28.60 -17.87 -16.84
C GLY A 207 28.53 -16.94 -15.62
N ILE A 208 29.07 -17.43 -14.49
CA ILE A 208 28.98 -16.74 -13.20
C ILE A 208 29.74 -15.41 -13.16
N GLU A 209 30.91 -15.35 -13.82
CA GLU A 209 31.72 -14.14 -13.84
C GLU A 209 31.00 -13.01 -14.61
N GLU A 210 30.44 -13.34 -15.78
CA GLU A 210 29.68 -12.40 -16.59
C GLU A 210 28.39 -11.98 -15.86
N PHE A 211 27.68 -12.90 -15.25
CA PHE A 211 26.49 -12.62 -14.43
C PHE A 211 26.79 -11.60 -13.32
N ASN A 212 27.82 -11.81 -12.52
CA ASN A 212 28.20 -10.89 -11.45
C ASN A 212 28.60 -9.51 -12.00
N HIS A 213 29.35 -9.48 -13.09
CA HIS A 213 29.75 -8.24 -13.75
C HIS A 213 28.53 -7.42 -14.21
N TYR A 214 27.54 -8.06 -14.84
CA TYR A 214 26.34 -7.36 -15.29
C TYR A 214 25.42 -6.93 -14.14
N ILE A 215 25.37 -7.64 -13.01
CA ILE A 215 24.68 -7.16 -11.79
C ILE A 215 25.28 -5.83 -11.34
N ASP A 216 26.60 -5.74 -11.21
CA ASP A 216 27.27 -4.50 -10.83
C ASP A 216 26.94 -3.37 -11.80
N GLU A 217 27.02 -3.62 -13.11
CA GLU A 217 26.73 -2.61 -14.13
C GLU A 217 25.26 -2.19 -14.17
N ILE A 218 24.31 -3.08 -13.91
CA ILE A 218 22.86 -2.76 -13.79
C ILE A 218 22.62 -1.82 -12.62
N ILE A 219 23.24 -2.07 -11.48
CA ILE A 219 23.13 -1.21 -10.29
C ILE A 219 23.77 0.15 -10.56
N GLU A 220 24.97 0.18 -11.12
CA GLU A 220 25.66 1.44 -11.47
C GLU A 220 24.96 2.22 -12.60
N TYR A 221 24.33 1.55 -13.55
CA TYR A 221 23.49 2.21 -14.57
C TYR A 221 22.28 2.91 -13.91
N THR A 222 21.64 2.23 -12.95
CA THR A 222 20.52 2.81 -12.20
C THR A 222 20.98 3.98 -11.35
N ASP A 223 22.15 3.88 -10.69
CA ASP A 223 22.76 4.97 -9.94
C ASP A 223 22.98 6.22 -10.83
N ARG A 224 23.62 6.05 -11.99
CA ARG A 224 23.85 7.16 -12.92
C ARG A 224 22.55 7.81 -13.39
N ARG A 225 21.53 7.00 -13.71
CA ARG A 225 20.22 7.52 -14.12
C ARG A 225 19.51 8.24 -12.97
N THR A 226 19.50 7.65 -11.77
CA THR A 226 18.86 8.26 -10.59
C THR A 226 19.53 9.58 -10.24
N ARG A 227 20.85 9.66 -10.30
CA ARG A 227 21.60 10.91 -10.10
C ARG A 227 21.17 11.99 -11.08
N ALA A 228 21.00 11.63 -12.35
CA ALA A 228 20.56 12.56 -13.38
C ALA A 228 19.10 13.04 -13.14
N GLU A 229 18.21 12.16 -12.64
CA GLU A 229 16.85 12.54 -12.29
C GLU A 229 16.80 13.43 -11.04
N VAL A 230 17.54 13.08 -9.98
CA VAL A 230 17.65 13.92 -8.76
C VAL A 230 18.17 15.32 -9.08
N ALA A 231 19.12 15.43 -9.99
CA ALA A 231 19.68 16.73 -10.42
C ALA A 231 18.66 17.64 -11.11
N LYS A 232 17.57 17.11 -11.66
CA LYS A 232 16.46 17.88 -12.28
C LYS A 232 15.47 18.42 -11.25
N LEU A 233 15.42 17.82 -10.04
CA LEU A 233 14.48 18.24 -9.01
C LEU A 233 14.83 19.64 -8.48
N PRO A 234 13.83 20.44 -8.09
CA PRO A 234 14.06 21.77 -7.52
C PRO A 234 14.82 21.66 -6.20
N LYS A 235 16.00 22.28 -6.12
CA LYS A 235 16.78 22.32 -4.90
C LYS A 235 16.10 23.19 -3.86
N GLY A 236 16.12 22.76 -2.59
CA GLY A 236 15.52 23.52 -1.50
C GLY A 236 15.12 22.66 -0.33
N VAL A 237 14.44 23.32 0.59
CA VAL A 237 13.82 22.71 1.78
C VAL A 237 12.34 22.98 1.74
N PHE A 238 11.54 21.93 1.78
CA PHE A 238 10.09 21.96 1.66
C PHE A 238 9.46 21.28 2.88
N GLU A 239 8.53 21.93 3.52
CA GLU A 239 7.93 21.43 4.76
C GLU A 239 6.42 21.40 4.66
N ALA A 240 5.83 20.37 5.27
CA ALA A 240 4.39 20.27 5.43
C ALA A 240 4.03 19.58 6.75
N LYS A 241 2.78 19.79 7.19
CA LYS A 241 2.21 19.17 8.39
C LYS A 241 0.83 18.63 8.08
N SER A 242 0.56 17.44 8.58
CA SER A 242 -0.76 16.79 8.49
C SER A 242 -1.00 15.98 9.75
N PHE A 243 -2.06 15.20 9.76
CA PHE A 243 -2.41 14.36 10.90
C PHE A 243 -3.24 13.16 10.46
N VAL A 244 -3.22 12.10 11.26
CA VAL A 244 -4.23 11.04 11.26
C VAL A 244 -5.36 11.50 12.19
N ASP A 245 -6.61 11.29 11.81
CA ASP A 245 -7.79 11.95 12.41
C ASP A 245 -8.02 11.60 13.89
N ASN A 246 -7.62 10.39 14.30
CA ASN A 246 -7.68 9.92 15.68
C ASN A 246 -6.80 8.68 15.88
N ASP A 247 -6.59 8.26 17.12
CA ASP A 247 -5.84 7.05 17.45
C ASP A 247 -6.72 5.80 17.70
N GLY A 248 -8.05 5.96 17.58
CA GLY A 248 -9.03 4.91 17.83
C GLY A 248 -9.44 4.77 19.30
N PHE A 249 -8.78 5.46 20.24
CA PHE A 249 -9.10 5.44 21.67
C PHE A 249 -9.42 6.82 22.23
N THR A 250 -8.88 7.86 21.57
CA THR A 250 -9.14 9.25 21.87
C THR A 250 -9.52 10.01 20.60
N ASP A 251 -10.15 11.17 20.76
CA ASP A 251 -10.47 12.06 19.65
C ASP A 251 -9.31 12.96 19.21
N GLU A 252 -8.15 12.80 19.86
CA GLU A 252 -6.95 13.58 19.54
C GLU A 252 -6.36 13.17 18.19
N VAL A 253 -6.00 14.15 17.39
CA VAL A 253 -5.26 13.92 16.14
C VAL A 253 -3.85 13.41 16.44
N VAL A 254 -3.29 12.67 15.49
CA VAL A 254 -1.90 12.20 15.52
C VAL A 254 -1.10 13.01 14.52
N ASN A 255 -0.27 13.92 15.00
CA ASN A 255 0.43 14.88 14.15
C ASN A 255 1.60 14.24 13.39
N LEU A 256 1.69 14.59 12.11
CA LEU A 256 2.77 14.20 11.21
C LEU A 256 3.44 15.45 10.65
N THR A 257 4.76 15.45 10.63
CA THR A 257 5.57 16.51 10.03
C THR A 257 6.55 15.88 9.05
N VAL A 258 6.76 16.51 7.91
CA VAL A 258 7.85 16.16 7.00
C VAL A 258 8.59 17.41 6.55
N LYS A 259 9.92 17.30 6.51
CA LYS A 259 10.82 18.24 5.86
C LYS A 259 11.58 17.49 4.76
N VAL A 260 11.36 17.88 3.53
CA VAL A 260 12.03 17.31 2.35
C VAL A 260 13.16 18.26 1.95
N THR A 261 14.39 17.77 1.99
CA THR A 261 15.57 18.52 1.54
C THR A 261 16.12 17.91 0.26
N ILE A 262 16.18 18.70 -0.80
CA ILE A 262 16.74 18.31 -2.09
C ILE A 262 18.02 19.11 -2.28
N ASP A 263 19.18 18.44 -2.20
CA ASP A 263 20.51 19.09 -2.27
C ASP A 263 21.23 18.90 -3.62
N GLY A 264 20.68 18.02 -4.47
CA GLY A 264 21.25 17.65 -5.79
C GLY A 264 22.08 16.37 -5.75
N ASP A 265 22.46 15.89 -4.55
CA ASP A 265 23.17 14.63 -4.34
C ASP A 265 22.24 13.54 -3.77
N GLY A 266 21.00 13.90 -3.44
CA GLY A 266 19.97 13.01 -2.92
C GLY A 266 18.77 13.78 -2.40
N VAL A 267 17.84 13.04 -1.80
CA VAL A 267 16.66 13.60 -1.16
C VAL A 267 16.60 13.09 0.27
N THR A 268 16.58 14.03 1.23
CA THR A 268 16.45 13.72 2.64
C THR A 268 15.02 14.01 3.10
N PHE A 269 14.38 12.99 3.65
CA PHE A 269 13.06 13.08 4.27
C PHE A 269 13.23 13.03 5.80
N ASP A 270 12.89 14.12 6.46
CA ASP A 270 13.02 14.27 7.90
C ASP A 270 11.62 14.36 8.52
N THR A 271 11.26 13.38 9.33
CA THR A 271 9.97 13.32 10.03
C THR A 271 10.05 13.79 11.48
N THR A 272 11.17 14.42 11.88
CA THR A 272 11.33 15.04 13.20
C THR A 272 10.21 16.05 13.47
N GLY A 273 9.56 15.95 14.63
CA GLY A 273 8.40 16.76 14.98
C GLY A 273 7.06 16.07 14.75
N SER A 274 7.04 14.85 14.21
CA SER A 274 5.87 13.96 14.30
C SER A 274 5.66 13.51 15.74
N ASP A 275 4.41 13.17 16.10
CA ASP A 275 4.05 12.76 17.47
C ASP A 275 4.87 11.55 17.96
N PRO A 276 5.07 11.42 19.29
CA PRO A 276 5.57 10.19 19.88
C PRO A 276 4.69 8.99 19.52
N GLN A 277 5.28 7.79 19.48
CA GLN A 277 4.51 6.56 19.29
C GLN A 277 3.39 6.45 20.33
N ARG A 278 2.26 5.86 19.92
CA ARG A 278 1.09 5.71 20.78
C ARG A 278 0.81 4.23 21.09
N ARG A 279 0.16 3.97 22.20
CA ARG A 279 -0.45 2.65 22.50
C ARG A 279 -1.78 2.52 21.73
N ALA A 280 -1.68 2.59 20.40
CA ALA A 280 -2.81 2.69 19.49
C ALA A 280 -2.37 2.26 18.08
N PRO A 281 -3.29 1.78 17.21
CA PRO A 281 -2.96 1.26 15.89
C PRO A 281 -2.72 2.39 14.86
N VAL A 282 -1.69 3.20 15.09
CA VAL A 282 -1.30 4.34 14.24
C VAL A 282 0.21 4.43 14.02
N ASN A 283 1.00 3.48 14.55
CA ASN A 283 2.46 3.58 14.50
C ASN A 283 3.01 2.89 13.26
N SER A 284 3.78 3.64 12.48
CA SER A 284 4.53 3.13 11.34
C SER A 284 5.92 2.64 11.78
N THR A 285 6.37 1.53 11.22
CA THR A 285 7.76 1.08 11.38
C THR A 285 8.69 1.93 10.55
N PHE A 286 10.00 1.88 10.84
CA PHE A 286 10.99 2.54 10.00
C PHE A 286 10.91 2.07 8.53
N ALA A 287 10.65 0.78 8.30
CA ALA A 287 10.55 0.22 6.96
C ALA A 287 9.34 0.76 6.19
N GLN A 288 8.19 0.95 6.85
CA GLN A 288 7.03 1.60 6.24
C GLN A 288 7.32 3.05 5.87
N THR A 289 7.91 3.82 6.78
CA THR A 289 8.33 5.21 6.52
C THR A 289 9.36 5.29 5.39
N TYR A 290 10.33 4.36 5.36
CA TYR A 290 11.29 4.25 4.26
C TYR A 290 10.58 4.03 2.92
N SER A 291 9.61 3.11 2.88
CA SER A 291 8.83 2.83 1.67
C SER A 291 8.03 4.03 1.19
N ALA A 292 7.40 4.80 2.11
CA ALA A 292 6.69 6.03 1.77
C ALA A 292 7.61 7.04 1.06
N CYS A 293 8.79 7.27 1.63
CA CYS A 293 9.78 8.20 1.08
C CYS A 293 10.35 7.72 -0.27
N ALA A 294 10.66 6.43 -0.37
CA ALA A 294 11.14 5.82 -1.61
C ALA A 294 10.09 5.89 -2.73
N TYR A 295 8.83 5.57 -2.40
CA TYR A 295 7.71 5.71 -3.33
C TYR A 295 7.56 7.15 -3.82
N ALA A 296 7.54 8.12 -2.90
CA ALA A 296 7.37 9.53 -3.25
C ALA A 296 8.49 10.00 -4.19
N LEU A 297 9.76 9.66 -3.90
CA LEU A 297 10.87 9.99 -4.77
C LEU A 297 10.73 9.33 -6.14
N ARG A 298 10.38 8.02 -6.18
CA ARG A 298 10.23 7.27 -7.43
C ARG A 298 9.13 7.82 -8.33
N ALA A 299 8.02 8.29 -7.74
CA ALA A 299 6.89 8.86 -8.48
C ALA A 299 7.21 10.19 -9.18
N LEU A 300 8.27 10.88 -8.78
CA LEU A 300 8.73 12.14 -9.36
C LEU A 300 9.80 11.96 -10.48
N MET A 301 10.18 10.72 -10.76
CA MET A 301 11.24 10.38 -11.71
C MET A 301 10.68 9.80 -13.01
N ASP A 302 11.55 9.70 -14.01
CA ASP A 302 11.25 9.02 -15.27
C ASP A 302 10.63 7.63 -15.00
N ARG A 303 9.49 7.35 -15.63
CA ARG A 303 8.74 6.09 -15.46
C ARG A 303 9.58 4.84 -15.81
N ASP A 304 10.54 4.98 -16.74
CA ASP A 304 11.38 3.87 -17.21
C ASP A 304 12.68 3.72 -16.41
N LEU A 305 12.82 4.47 -15.29
CA LEU A 305 13.95 4.32 -14.37
C LEU A 305 13.85 2.95 -13.66
N PRO A 306 14.86 2.09 -13.74
CA PRO A 306 14.89 0.85 -12.95
C PRO A 306 14.87 1.14 -11.44
N VAL A 307 14.33 0.19 -10.67
CA VAL A 307 14.32 0.26 -9.20
C VAL A 307 15.14 -0.88 -8.65
N ASN A 308 16.33 -0.56 -8.16
CA ASN A 308 17.26 -1.47 -7.49
C ASN A 308 18.15 -0.68 -6.53
N ASP A 309 19.19 -1.29 -5.99
CA ASP A 309 20.10 -0.66 -5.01
C ASP A 309 20.62 0.71 -5.48
N GLY A 310 20.88 0.89 -6.78
CA GLY A 310 21.32 2.16 -7.34
C GLY A 310 20.33 3.32 -7.18
N PHE A 311 19.02 3.02 -7.15
CA PHE A 311 17.97 4.01 -6.83
C PHE A 311 17.94 4.33 -5.34
N TYR A 312 17.97 3.31 -4.48
CA TYR A 312 17.79 3.49 -3.04
C TYR A 312 18.91 4.28 -2.35
N ARG A 313 20.08 4.41 -2.97
CA ARG A 313 21.20 5.25 -2.49
C ARG A 313 20.84 6.73 -2.33
N TYR A 314 19.81 7.20 -3.04
CA TYR A 314 19.36 8.59 -3.05
C TYR A 314 18.26 8.90 -2.04
N VAL A 315 17.73 7.87 -1.35
CA VAL A 315 16.68 7.99 -0.33
C VAL A 315 17.33 8.05 1.04
N ARG A 316 17.36 9.24 1.65
CA ARG A 316 17.92 9.47 2.99
C ARG A 316 16.78 9.80 3.94
N ILE A 317 16.74 9.16 5.13
CA ILE A 317 15.64 9.32 6.07
C ILE A 317 16.16 9.66 7.45
N ILE A 318 15.55 10.68 8.05
CA ILE A 318 15.68 11.04 9.46
C ILE A 318 14.30 10.81 10.08
N ALA A 319 14.15 9.73 10.85
CA ALA A 319 12.94 9.40 11.58
C ALA A 319 13.36 8.99 13.00
N PRO A 320 13.18 9.87 13.99
CA PRO A 320 13.56 9.57 15.37
C PRO A 320 12.83 8.34 15.92
N GLU A 321 13.57 7.47 16.60
CA GLU A 321 12.98 6.31 17.28
C GLU A 321 11.98 6.74 18.36
N GLY A 322 10.92 5.94 18.54
CA GLY A 322 9.86 6.21 19.50
C GLY A 322 8.84 7.23 19.02
N THR A 323 8.81 7.53 17.72
CA THR A 323 7.76 8.35 17.09
C THR A 323 6.77 7.47 16.30
N VAL A 324 5.62 8.03 15.91
CA VAL A 324 4.64 7.34 15.06
C VAL A 324 5.16 7.02 13.67
N THR A 325 6.28 7.58 13.24
CA THR A 325 6.94 7.31 11.96
C THR A 325 8.14 6.36 12.08
N ASN A 326 8.53 5.99 13.30
CA ASN A 326 9.59 5.02 13.60
C ASN A 326 9.39 4.45 15.00
N CYS A 327 8.37 3.64 15.15
CA CYS A 327 8.01 3.08 16.45
C CYS A 327 8.96 1.98 16.89
N VAL A 328 9.03 1.78 18.20
CA VAL A 328 9.80 0.71 18.83
C VAL A 328 8.87 -0.21 19.63
N HIS A 329 9.32 -1.47 19.80
CA HIS A 329 8.62 -2.46 20.59
C HIS A 329 8.22 -1.92 21.99
N PRO A 330 6.99 -2.22 22.50
CA PRO A 330 5.95 -3.10 21.94
C PRO A 330 4.78 -2.34 21.28
N ALA A 331 5.03 -1.20 20.63
CA ALA A 331 3.98 -0.42 19.98
C ALA A 331 3.24 -1.26 18.93
N PRO A 332 1.88 -1.21 18.85
CA PRO A 332 1.16 -1.89 17.78
C PRO A 332 1.45 -1.24 16.43
N VAL A 333 1.50 -2.03 15.37
CA VAL A 333 1.97 -1.61 14.03
C VAL A 333 0.96 -1.83 12.92
N VAL A 334 -0.13 -2.57 13.18
CA VAL A 334 -1.13 -2.91 12.14
C VAL A 334 -1.80 -1.67 11.54
N GLY A 335 -2.00 -0.61 12.32
CA GLY A 335 -2.54 0.65 11.83
C GLY A 335 -1.48 1.64 11.32
N GLY A 336 -0.19 1.27 11.30
CA GLY A 336 0.89 2.07 10.73
C GLY A 336 0.72 2.37 9.24
N TRP A 337 -0.14 1.60 8.57
CA TRP A 337 -0.56 1.84 7.21
C TRP A 337 -1.26 3.20 7.01
N GLU A 338 -2.09 3.63 7.96
CA GLU A 338 -2.77 4.93 7.89
C GLU A 338 -1.74 6.06 7.96
N THR A 339 -0.75 5.93 8.84
CA THR A 339 0.38 6.86 8.94
C THR A 339 1.25 6.85 7.68
N HIS A 340 1.56 5.66 7.13
CA HIS A 340 2.35 5.51 5.92
C HIS A 340 1.73 6.22 4.70
N VAL A 341 0.45 5.96 4.41
CA VAL A 341 -0.20 6.56 3.24
C VAL A 341 -0.48 8.06 3.44
N ARG A 342 -0.70 8.48 4.69
CA ARG A 342 -0.79 9.89 5.04
C ARG A 342 0.54 10.61 4.82
N LEU A 343 1.66 9.96 5.15
CA LEU A 343 3.00 10.49 4.92
C LEU A 343 3.30 10.65 3.42
N ASN A 344 2.80 9.75 2.55
CA ASN A 344 2.92 9.93 1.10
C ASN A 344 2.25 11.24 0.63
N ASP A 345 0.98 11.47 0.99
CA ASP A 345 0.28 12.71 0.64
C ASP A 345 1.01 13.94 1.19
N LEU A 346 1.51 13.84 2.42
CA LEU A 346 2.22 14.92 3.09
C LEU A 346 3.54 15.29 2.40
N ILE A 347 4.29 14.30 1.91
CA ILE A 347 5.51 14.54 1.12
C ILE A 347 5.17 15.27 -0.18
N PHE A 348 4.12 14.85 -0.87
CA PHE A 348 3.68 15.53 -2.10
C PHE A 348 3.16 16.94 -1.80
N GLU A 349 2.42 17.15 -0.72
CA GLU A 349 1.98 18.48 -0.29
C GLU A 349 3.17 19.41 -0.03
N ALA A 350 4.23 18.93 0.63
CA ALA A 350 5.45 19.72 0.84
C ALA A 350 6.08 20.17 -0.48
N LEU A 351 6.05 19.33 -1.51
CA LEU A 351 6.66 19.60 -2.81
C LEU A 351 5.75 20.37 -3.78
N ALA A 352 4.43 20.48 -3.48
CA ALA A 352 3.44 21.03 -4.41
C ALA A 352 3.76 22.44 -4.90
N GLN A 353 4.25 23.34 -4.03
CA GLN A 353 4.57 24.71 -4.42
C GLN A 353 5.79 24.79 -5.37
N ALA A 354 6.71 23.85 -5.25
CA ALA A 354 7.90 23.81 -6.11
C ALA A 354 7.64 23.05 -7.43
N MET A 355 6.67 22.16 -7.44
CA MET A 355 6.37 21.24 -8.55
C MET A 355 4.86 21.13 -8.81
N PRO A 356 4.15 22.25 -9.05
CA PRO A 356 2.69 22.25 -9.17
C PRO A 356 2.18 21.28 -10.25
N ASP A 357 2.85 21.21 -11.39
CA ASP A 357 2.42 20.37 -12.51
C ASP A 357 2.66 18.87 -12.30
N ALA A 358 3.52 18.50 -11.35
CA ALA A 358 3.85 17.12 -11.05
C ALA A 358 3.03 16.54 -9.88
N ILE A 359 2.44 17.40 -9.03
CA ILE A 359 1.78 17.00 -7.79
C ILE A 359 0.26 17.08 -7.95
N CYS A 360 -0.43 16.03 -7.53
CA CYS A 360 -1.90 16.01 -7.41
C CYS A 360 -2.35 16.57 -6.05
N ALA A 361 -3.60 16.97 -5.95
CA ALA A 361 -4.26 17.26 -4.67
C ALA A 361 -4.37 16.01 -3.79
N GLY A 362 -4.81 16.17 -2.55
CA GLY A 362 -4.88 15.09 -1.58
C GLY A 362 -5.70 13.90 -2.07
N THR A 363 -5.19 12.69 -1.85
CA THR A 363 -5.91 11.44 -2.12
C THR A 363 -6.73 11.02 -0.89
N LYS A 364 -7.52 9.94 -0.99
CA LYS A 364 -8.15 9.36 0.22
C LYS A 364 -7.16 9.14 1.37
N SER A 365 -5.88 8.91 1.06
CA SER A 365 -4.72 8.71 1.95
C SER A 365 -5.02 7.93 3.23
N MET A 366 -5.65 6.77 3.06
CA MET A 366 -5.91 5.76 4.07
C MET A 366 -5.95 4.39 3.39
N GLN A 367 -5.64 3.33 4.11
CA GLN A 367 -5.81 1.97 3.61
C GLN A 367 -7.29 1.59 3.61
N CYS A 368 -8.03 2.01 4.62
CA CYS A 368 -9.46 1.72 4.77
C CYS A 368 -9.71 0.21 4.84
N HIS A 369 -9.13 -0.45 5.86
CA HIS A 369 -9.33 -1.87 6.07
C HIS A 369 -10.73 -2.19 6.57
N SER A 370 -11.33 -3.21 5.95
CA SER A 370 -12.47 -3.96 6.48
C SER A 370 -12.02 -5.39 6.77
N GLY A 371 -11.90 -5.74 8.04
CA GLY A 371 -11.55 -7.10 8.48
C GLY A 371 -12.74 -7.76 9.14
N PHE A 372 -13.04 -9.01 8.81
CA PHE A 372 -14.08 -9.75 9.50
C PHE A 372 -13.84 -11.25 9.51
N GLY A 373 -14.50 -11.92 10.41
CA GLY A 373 -14.45 -13.37 10.52
C GLY A 373 -15.48 -13.93 11.49
N GLY A 374 -15.69 -15.21 11.38
CA GLY A 374 -16.65 -15.96 12.17
C GLY A 374 -16.57 -17.45 11.86
N GLU A 375 -17.49 -18.23 12.38
CA GLU A 375 -17.65 -19.64 12.03
C GLU A 375 -18.52 -19.77 10.78
N ASN A 376 -18.06 -20.52 9.77
CA ASN A 376 -18.87 -20.81 8.60
C ASN A 376 -19.92 -21.87 8.95
N PRO A 377 -21.22 -21.57 8.85
CA PRO A 377 -22.28 -22.49 9.30
C PRO A 377 -22.37 -23.77 8.45
N GLU A 378 -21.85 -23.76 7.24
CA GLU A 378 -21.87 -24.94 6.34
C GLU A 378 -20.72 -25.90 6.64
N THR A 379 -19.54 -25.38 6.98
CA THR A 379 -18.32 -26.19 7.16
C THR A 379 -17.90 -26.36 8.61
N GLY A 380 -18.37 -25.50 9.54
CA GLY A 380 -17.91 -25.42 10.91
C GLY A 380 -16.47 -24.90 11.06
N GLU A 381 -15.86 -24.43 9.96
CA GLU A 381 -14.51 -23.86 9.97
C GLU A 381 -14.56 -22.36 10.22
N TYR A 382 -13.55 -21.83 10.91
CA TYR A 382 -13.42 -20.39 11.10
C TYR A 382 -12.87 -19.74 9.82
N TYR A 383 -13.55 -18.72 9.34
CA TYR A 383 -13.11 -17.92 8.20
C TYR A 383 -12.60 -16.55 8.63
N CYS A 384 -11.67 -16.01 7.86
CA CYS A 384 -11.22 -14.61 7.97
C CYS A 384 -11.19 -13.99 6.58
N PHE A 385 -11.62 -12.74 6.50
CA PHE A 385 -11.55 -11.91 5.30
C PHE A 385 -10.94 -10.57 5.65
N LEU A 386 -10.13 -10.05 4.76
CA LEU A 386 -9.58 -8.70 4.84
C LEU A 386 -9.61 -8.04 3.47
N GLU A 387 -10.03 -6.79 3.44
CA GLU A 387 -10.02 -5.98 2.23
C GLU A 387 -9.63 -4.54 2.54
N THR A 388 -9.01 -3.87 1.57
CA THR A 388 -8.77 -2.42 1.58
C THR A 388 -9.70 -1.76 0.57
N ILE A 389 -10.49 -0.77 1.00
CA ILE A 389 -11.51 -0.14 0.16
C ILE A 389 -10.91 1.05 -0.59
N ALA A 390 -11.10 1.09 -1.91
CA ALA A 390 -10.70 2.21 -2.77
C ALA A 390 -11.45 3.51 -2.41
N GLY A 391 -11.02 4.65 -2.95
CA GLY A 391 -11.65 5.96 -2.74
C GLY A 391 -11.20 6.98 -3.76
N GLY A 392 -11.45 8.27 -3.51
CA GLY A 392 -11.13 9.32 -4.46
C GLY A 392 -9.63 9.64 -4.53
N TYR A 393 -9.12 9.85 -5.74
CA TYR A 393 -7.76 10.37 -5.97
C TYR A 393 -7.80 11.89 -6.19
N GLY A 394 -6.73 12.60 -5.87
CA GLY A 394 -6.66 14.05 -6.04
C GLY A 394 -6.68 14.51 -7.50
N GLY A 395 -7.29 15.68 -7.76
CA GLY A 395 -7.20 16.38 -9.04
C GLY A 395 -5.76 16.77 -9.36
N ARG A 396 -5.44 16.93 -10.63
CA ARG A 396 -4.10 17.32 -11.15
C ARG A 396 -4.22 18.64 -11.91
N SER A 397 -3.09 19.25 -12.24
CA SER A 397 -3.05 20.48 -13.04
C SER A 397 -3.66 20.35 -14.45
N THR A 398 -3.89 19.14 -14.95
CA THR A 398 -4.33 18.86 -16.32
C THR A 398 -5.46 17.85 -16.43
N SER A 399 -5.93 17.27 -15.33
CA SER A 399 -6.96 16.24 -15.35
C SER A 399 -7.65 16.07 -14.00
N ASP A 400 -8.88 15.58 -14.03
CA ASP A 400 -9.61 15.16 -12.85
C ASP A 400 -8.91 14.02 -12.12
N GLY A 401 -9.15 13.91 -10.82
CA GLY A 401 -8.75 12.75 -10.03
C GLY A 401 -9.58 11.52 -10.42
N PRO A 402 -8.96 10.34 -10.56
CA PRO A 402 -9.68 9.10 -10.80
C PRO A 402 -10.66 8.77 -9.67
N ASP A 403 -11.85 8.26 -10.05
CA ASP A 403 -12.88 7.81 -9.12
C ASP A 403 -12.54 6.40 -8.58
N ALA A 404 -12.77 6.16 -7.30
CA ALA A 404 -12.69 4.84 -6.65
C ALA A 404 -11.42 4.03 -6.95
N VAL A 405 -10.23 4.63 -6.77
CA VAL A 405 -8.93 3.98 -6.91
C VAL A 405 -8.16 3.94 -5.59
N GLN A 406 -7.11 3.13 -5.53
CA GLN A 406 -6.24 3.12 -4.38
C GLN A 406 -5.39 4.41 -4.32
N CYS A 407 -4.99 4.81 -3.11
CA CYS A 407 -4.16 6.00 -2.88
C CYS A 407 -2.67 5.72 -3.14
N HIS A 408 -1.84 6.74 -2.92
CA HIS A 408 -0.38 6.62 -3.00
C HIS A 408 0.17 5.46 -2.16
N GLY A 409 1.16 4.76 -2.69
CA GLY A 409 1.83 3.65 -2.01
C GLY A 409 1.04 2.34 -1.95
N GLN A 410 -0.17 2.31 -2.50
CA GLN A 410 -1.06 1.15 -2.58
C GLN A 410 -1.28 0.69 -4.02
N ASN A 411 -1.39 -0.63 -4.22
CA ASN A 411 -1.70 -1.23 -5.52
C ASN A 411 -2.56 -2.51 -5.40
N THR A 412 -3.30 -2.67 -4.29
CA THR A 412 -4.23 -3.79 -4.11
C THR A 412 -5.51 -3.58 -4.92
N GLU A 413 -6.10 -4.67 -5.38
CA GLU A 413 -7.44 -4.66 -5.98
C GLU A 413 -8.51 -4.89 -4.90
N ASN A 414 -9.74 -4.38 -5.13
CA ASN A 414 -10.89 -4.81 -4.34
C ASN A 414 -11.29 -6.25 -4.74
N ALA A 415 -11.73 -7.05 -3.77
CA ALA A 415 -12.19 -8.39 -4.05
C ALA A 415 -13.49 -8.35 -4.87
N PRO A 416 -13.63 -9.17 -5.94
CA PRO A 416 -14.88 -9.29 -6.68
C PRO A 416 -16.03 -9.68 -5.76
N VAL A 417 -17.22 -9.15 -6.02
CA VAL A 417 -18.42 -9.45 -5.23
C VAL A 417 -18.71 -10.95 -5.25
N GLU A 418 -18.66 -11.55 -6.43
CA GLU A 418 -18.94 -12.97 -6.65
C GLU A 418 -17.97 -13.89 -5.89
N GLU A 419 -16.68 -13.55 -5.88
CA GLU A 419 -15.68 -14.30 -5.11
C GLU A 419 -15.92 -14.16 -3.61
N THR A 420 -16.21 -12.93 -3.16
CA THR A 420 -16.48 -12.66 -1.75
C THR A 420 -17.69 -13.44 -1.24
N GLU A 421 -18.82 -13.38 -1.96
CA GLU A 421 -20.06 -14.06 -1.57
C GLU A 421 -20.00 -15.59 -1.73
N SER A 422 -19.14 -16.09 -2.62
CA SER A 422 -18.97 -17.54 -2.82
C SER A 422 -18.08 -18.19 -1.77
N ASN A 423 -17.13 -17.43 -1.19
CA ASN A 423 -16.15 -17.97 -0.25
C ASN A 423 -16.47 -17.66 1.21
N TYR A 424 -17.29 -16.64 1.48
CA TYR A 424 -17.56 -16.15 2.84
C TYR A 424 -19.07 -15.97 3.05
N PRO A 425 -19.59 -16.21 4.26
CA PRO A 425 -20.99 -15.98 4.60
C PRO A 425 -21.25 -14.47 4.78
N VAL A 426 -21.24 -13.73 3.68
CA VAL A 426 -21.49 -12.29 3.59
C VAL A 426 -22.18 -11.98 2.29
N ARG A 427 -23.00 -10.92 2.23
CA ARG A 427 -23.58 -10.40 1.00
C ARG A 427 -23.21 -8.93 0.83
N ILE A 428 -22.78 -8.57 -0.39
CA ILE A 428 -22.50 -7.20 -0.77
C ILE A 428 -23.79 -6.58 -1.32
N THR A 429 -24.47 -5.79 -0.50
CA THR A 429 -25.78 -5.21 -0.87
C THR A 429 -25.66 -3.93 -1.65
N ARG A 430 -24.52 -3.23 -1.59
CA ARG A 430 -24.20 -2.05 -2.42
C ARG A 430 -22.73 -2.02 -2.77
N TYR A 431 -22.45 -1.62 -4.02
CA TYR A 431 -21.11 -1.36 -4.52
C TYR A 431 -21.21 -0.26 -5.58
N GLU A 432 -20.99 0.99 -5.18
CA GLU A 432 -21.30 2.18 -6.00
C GLU A 432 -20.36 3.34 -5.68
N LEU A 433 -20.23 4.32 -6.58
CA LEU A 433 -19.55 5.58 -6.29
C LEU A 433 -20.40 6.41 -5.29
N VAL A 434 -19.73 7.24 -4.49
CA VAL A 434 -20.41 8.18 -3.57
C VAL A 434 -20.58 9.51 -4.30
N PRO A 435 -21.80 9.88 -4.73
CA PRO A 435 -22.04 11.18 -5.37
C PRO A 435 -21.70 12.35 -4.45
N ASN A 436 -21.27 13.48 -5.03
CA ASN A 436 -20.89 14.70 -4.30
C ASN A 436 -19.74 14.53 -3.30
N SER A 437 -18.94 13.47 -3.42
CA SER A 437 -17.82 13.23 -2.53
C SER A 437 -16.52 13.88 -3.02
N GLU A 438 -16.46 14.28 -4.26
CA GLU A 438 -15.29 14.96 -4.85
C GLU A 438 -14.94 16.28 -4.14
N GLY A 439 -13.66 16.63 -4.14
CA GLY A 439 -13.22 18.00 -3.87
C GLY A 439 -13.43 18.85 -5.12
N PRO A 440 -14.26 19.93 -5.06
CA PRO A 440 -14.44 20.81 -6.19
C PRO A 440 -13.14 21.49 -6.62
N GLY A 441 -12.92 21.62 -7.93
CA GLY A 441 -11.74 22.25 -8.52
C GLY A 441 -11.94 22.54 -9.99
N GLU A 442 -11.02 23.27 -10.62
CA GLU A 442 -10.92 23.34 -12.07
C GLU A 442 -10.79 21.92 -12.65
N PHE A 443 -9.97 21.12 -11.97
CA PHE A 443 -9.97 19.67 -12.07
C PHE A 443 -10.45 19.10 -10.74
N ARG A 444 -11.59 18.41 -10.75
CA ARG A 444 -12.17 17.85 -9.52
C ARG A 444 -11.37 16.70 -8.97
N GLY A 445 -11.50 16.46 -7.68
CA GLY A 445 -11.08 15.18 -7.09
C GLY A 445 -11.95 14.02 -7.57
N GLY A 446 -11.43 12.81 -7.46
CA GLY A 446 -12.18 11.58 -7.71
C GLY A 446 -13.23 11.33 -6.64
N LEU A 447 -14.27 10.58 -6.98
CA LEU A 447 -15.32 10.17 -6.06
C LEU A 447 -14.85 9.05 -5.14
N GLY A 448 -15.39 9.04 -3.93
CA GLY A 448 -15.31 7.92 -2.99
C GLY A 448 -16.13 6.72 -3.45
N LEU A 449 -15.96 5.62 -2.73
CA LEU A 449 -16.62 4.35 -2.98
C LEU A 449 -17.52 3.98 -1.81
N ARG A 450 -18.72 3.49 -2.10
CA ARG A 450 -19.59 2.85 -1.12
C ARG A 450 -19.55 1.35 -1.31
N ARG A 451 -19.36 0.60 -0.19
CA ARG A 451 -19.48 -0.84 -0.15
C ARG A 451 -20.19 -1.25 1.14
N ASP A 452 -21.33 -1.92 1.01
CA ASP A 452 -22.15 -2.36 2.13
C ASP A 452 -22.08 -3.89 2.24
N TYR A 453 -21.74 -4.38 3.46
CA TYR A 453 -21.61 -5.79 3.80
C TYR A 453 -22.75 -6.20 4.71
N MET A 454 -23.63 -7.09 4.31
CA MET A 454 -24.68 -7.71 5.12
C MET A 454 -24.22 -9.08 5.59
N PHE A 455 -24.35 -9.33 6.89
CA PHE A 455 -23.92 -10.57 7.53
C PHE A 455 -25.15 -11.43 7.85
N PRO A 456 -25.33 -12.60 7.21
CA PRO A 456 -26.43 -13.50 7.51
C PRO A 456 -26.23 -14.26 8.84
N GLU A 457 -25.00 -14.30 9.35
CA GLU A 457 -24.59 -14.98 10.58
C GLU A 457 -23.83 -14.04 11.50
N GLU A 458 -23.62 -14.46 12.75
CA GLU A 458 -22.77 -13.73 13.68
C GLU A 458 -21.34 -13.60 13.16
N ALA A 459 -20.76 -12.41 13.27
CA ALA A 459 -19.40 -12.15 12.87
C ALA A 459 -18.72 -11.10 13.74
N THR A 460 -17.40 -11.18 13.87
CA THR A 460 -16.59 -10.08 14.39
C THR A 460 -16.15 -9.23 13.22
N PHE A 461 -16.38 -7.93 13.28
CA PHE A 461 -16.00 -6.97 12.25
C PHE A 461 -15.08 -5.90 12.81
N THR A 462 -14.06 -5.54 12.04
CA THR A 462 -13.15 -4.43 12.35
C THR A 462 -13.15 -3.39 11.24
N VAL A 463 -13.37 -2.14 11.63
CA VAL A 463 -13.01 -0.95 10.85
C VAL A 463 -11.63 -0.50 11.30
N LEU A 464 -10.66 -0.43 10.40
CA LEU A 464 -9.37 0.22 10.65
C LEU A 464 -9.07 1.14 9.47
N ALA A 465 -9.47 2.40 9.61
CA ALA A 465 -9.50 3.41 8.57
C ALA A 465 -9.25 4.81 9.14
N ASP A 466 -9.51 5.84 8.33
CA ASP A 466 -9.32 7.24 8.71
C ASP A 466 -10.26 8.16 7.91
N ARG A 467 -10.01 9.46 7.89
CA ARG A 467 -10.78 10.46 7.12
C ARG A 467 -12.24 10.63 7.55
N ASP A 468 -12.59 10.26 8.74
CA ASP A 468 -13.95 10.44 9.28
C ASP A 468 -14.21 11.84 9.83
N LYS A 469 -13.14 12.65 10.04
CA LYS A 469 -13.24 14.05 10.51
C LYS A 469 -12.80 15.06 9.47
N PHE A 470 -11.76 14.78 8.69
CA PHE A 470 -11.17 15.72 7.75
C PHE A 470 -10.99 15.10 6.36
N GLY A 471 -11.59 15.72 5.35
CA GLY A 471 -11.43 15.30 3.95
C GLY A 471 -10.03 15.57 3.39
N PRO A 472 -9.66 14.91 2.26
CA PRO A 472 -8.42 15.18 1.55
C PRO A 472 -8.30 16.62 1.08
N ARG A 473 -7.11 17.21 1.19
CA ARG A 473 -6.88 18.62 0.88
C ARG A 473 -6.93 18.92 -0.61
N GLY A 474 -7.61 20.01 -0.99
CA GLY A 474 -7.47 20.62 -2.31
C GLY A 474 -6.18 21.42 -2.42
N LEU A 475 -5.73 21.67 -3.67
CA LEU A 475 -4.55 22.47 -3.98
C LEU A 475 -4.88 23.64 -4.90
N PHE A 476 -4.13 24.71 -4.78
CA PHE A 476 -4.17 25.91 -5.66
C PHE A 476 -5.55 26.51 -5.88
N GLY A 477 -6.37 26.54 -4.83
CA GLY A 477 -7.75 27.04 -4.86
C GLY A 477 -8.82 25.98 -5.08
N GLY A 478 -8.43 24.71 -5.22
CA GLY A 478 -9.34 23.57 -5.13
C GLY A 478 -9.83 23.33 -3.70
N GLU A 479 -11.02 22.79 -3.56
CA GLU A 479 -11.64 22.48 -2.28
C GLU A 479 -11.28 21.08 -1.78
N HIS A 480 -11.54 20.82 -0.49
CA HIS A 480 -11.35 19.50 0.12
C HIS A 480 -12.36 18.49 -0.43
N GLY A 481 -11.96 17.23 -0.53
CA GLY A 481 -12.87 16.11 -0.74
C GLY A 481 -13.76 15.89 0.49
N SER A 482 -14.80 15.05 0.35
CA SER A 482 -15.66 14.67 1.48
C SER A 482 -14.89 13.87 2.53
N THR A 483 -15.44 13.82 3.74
CA THR A 483 -15.04 12.85 4.75
C THR A 483 -15.58 11.46 4.45
N SER A 484 -15.00 10.44 5.07
CA SER A 484 -15.51 9.07 5.08
C SER A 484 -16.65 8.90 6.09
N ILE A 485 -17.50 7.91 5.83
CA ILE A 485 -18.55 7.50 6.76
C ILE A 485 -18.46 5.98 6.93
N TYR A 486 -18.37 5.55 8.18
CA TYR A 486 -18.47 4.16 8.60
C TYR A 486 -19.73 4.02 9.43
N ALA A 487 -20.60 3.09 9.09
CA ALA A 487 -21.88 2.97 9.77
C ALA A 487 -22.33 1.52 9.93
N LEU A 488 -23.05 1.24 11.01
CA LEU A 488 -23.77 0.00 11.27
C LEU A 488 -25.27 0.28 11.13
N LEU A 489 -25.95 -0.50 10.29
CA LEU A 489 -27.40 -0.62 10.26
C LEU A 489 -27.78 -1.95 10.87
N LYS A 490 -28.35 -1.93 12.06
CA LYS A 490 -28.80 -3.13 12.77
C LYS A 490 -30.03 -3.73 12.09
N ASN A 491 -30.12 -5.04 12.13
CA ASN A 491 -31.25 -5.76 11.56
C ASN A 491 -32.59 -5.27 12.16
N GLY A 492 -33.51 -4.82 11.30
CA GLY A 492 -34.83 -4.29 11.70
C GLY A 492 -34.83 -2.81 12.13
N GLU A 493 -33.68 -2.12 12.08
CA GLU A 493 -33.61 -0.68 12.32
C GLU A 493 -33.53 0.10 11.00
N ASP A 494 -34.10 1.31 10.97
CA ASP A 494 -34.04 2.21 9.80
C ASP A 494 -32.91 3.24 9.91
N GLU A 495 -32.36 3.45 11.11
CA GLU A 495 -31.32 4.44 11.39
C GLU A 495 -29.94 3.82 11.45
N GLU A 496 -28.97 4.46 10.77
CA GLU A 496 -27.57 4.06 10.78
C GLU A 496 -26.88 4.59 12.07
N GLU A 497 -26.23 3.70 12.81
CA GLU A 497 -25.30 4.05 13.90
C GLU A 497 -23.93 4.39 13.31
N ARG A 498 -23.44 5.61 13.55
CA ARG A 498 -22.13 6.02 13.08
C ARG A 498 -21.01 5.36 13.89
N LEU A 499 -20.08 4.72 13.21
CA LEU A 499 -18.93 4.04 13.80
C LEU A 499 -17.68 4.95 13.80
N SER A 500 -16.79 4.72 14.77
CA SER A 500 -15.43 5.26 14.73
C SER A 500 -14.66 4.62 13.58
N SER A 501 -13.72 5.37 12.98
CA SER A 501 -12.83 4.87 11.92
C SER A 501 -11.87 3.76 12.40
N LYS A 502 -11.75 3.54 13.72
CA LYS A 502 -10.93 2.48 14.32
C LYS A 502 -11.71 1.79 15.43
N THR A 503 -12.41 0.70 15.08
CA THR A 503 -13.25 -0.05 16.04
C THR A 503 -13.37 -1.51 15.65
N THR A 504 -13.59 -2.37 16.67
CA THR A 504 -13.93 -3.79 16.50
C THR A 504 -15.24 -4.04 17.22
N LEU A 505 -16.20 -4.70 16.55
CA LEU A 505 -17.55 -4.95 17.05
C LEU A 505 -18.03 -6.36 16.71
N GLN A 506 -19.04 -6.83 17.47
CA GLN A 506 -19.74 -8.07 17.19
C GLN A 506 -21.03 -7.76 16.43
N LEU A 507 -21.24 -8.45 15.31
CA LEU A 507 -22.41 -8.32 14.46
C LEU A 507 -23.39 -9.44 14.72
N GLN A 508 -24.67 -9.13 14.60
CA GLN A 508 -25.77 -10.07 14.67
C GLN A 508 -26.28 -10.40 13.26
N PRO A 509 -26.95 -11.55 13.08
CA PRO A 509 -27.53 -11.92 11.79
C PRO A 509 -28.45 -10.84 11.21
N GLY A 510 -28.18 -10.42 9.98
CA GLY A 510 -28.92 -9.38 9.27
C GLY A 510 -28.35 -7.97 9.41
N ASP A 511 -27.34 -7.76 10.27
CA ASP A 511 -26.66 -6.46 10.37
C ASP A 511 -25.91 -6.11 9.08
N VAL A 512 -25.85 -4.80 8.77
CA VAL A 512 -25.16 -4.26 7.60
C VAL A 512 -24.10 -3.25 8.03
N ILE A 513 -22.86 -3.46 7.59
CA ILE A 513 -21.79 -2.47 7.70
C ILE A 513 -21.68 -1.71 6.39
N SER A 514 -21.77 -0.38 6.46
CA SER A 514 -21.63 0.52 5.31
C SER A 514 -20.32 1.28 5.36
N TYR A 515 -19.49 1.12 4.33
CA TYR A 515 -18.31 1.95 4.07
C TYR A 515 -18.65 2.96 2.98
N ARG A 516 -18.40 4.25 3.26
CA ARG A 516 -18.43 5.33 2.27
C ARG A 516 -17.11 6.07 2.39
N THR A 517 -16.17 5.77 1.49
CA THR A 517 -14.82 6.35 1.55
C THR A 517 -14.82 7.79 1.07
N SER A 518 -13.83 8.57 1.48
CA SER A 518 -13.65 9.95 1.09
C SER A 518 -13.41 10.11 -0.41
N GLY A 519 -13.85 11.21 -0.97
CA GLY A 519 -13.40 11.70 -2.28
C GLY A 519 -11.97 12.24 -2.20
N GLY A 520 -11.35 12.53 -3.36
CA GLY A 520 -10.08 13.24 -3.46
C GLY A 520 -10.24 14.76 -3.40
N GLY A 521 -9.16 15.48 -3.11
CA GLY A 521 -9.13 16.94 -3.16
C GLY A 521 -9.18 17.49 -4.60
N GLY A 522 -9.77 18.67 -4.80
CA GLY A 522 -9.80 19.38 -6.07
C GLY A 522 -8.49 20.12 -6.35
N TYR A 523 -8.22 20.41 -7.62
CA TYR A 523 -7.07 21.19 -8.07
C TYR A 523 -7.54 22.44 -8.84
N GLY A 524 -7.04 23.60 -8.46
CA GLY A 524 -7.43 24.88 -9.06
C GLY A 524 -8.84 25.35 -8.68
N PRO A 525 -9.20 26.59 -8.94
CA PRO A 525 -10.50 27.16 -8.54
C PRO A 525 -11.69 26.49 -9.23
N PRO A 526 -12.74 26.03 -8.51
CA PRO A 526 -13.87 25.31 -9.11
C PRO A 526 -14.62 26.09 -10.21
N HIS A 527 -14.73 27.42 -10.08
CA HIS A 527 -15.40 28.26 -11.06
C HIS A 527 -14.68 28.37 -12.42
N LYS A 528 -13.43 27.86 -12.51
CA LYS A 528 -12.69 27.75 -13.77
C LYS A 528 -12.95 26.42 -14.51
N ARG A 529 -13.63 25.46 -13.85
CA ARG A 529 -13.95 24.18 -14.49
C ARG A 529 -14.81 24.43 -15.74
N ASP A 530 -14.51 23.72 -16.81
CA ASP A 530 -15.29 23.73 -18.03
C ASP A 530 -16.77 23.42 -17.74
N THR A 531 -17.68 24.19 -18.30
CA THR A 531 -19.12 24.08 -18.02
C THR A 531 -19.71 22.79 -18.56
N GLU A 532 -19.22 22.32 -19.70
CA GLU A 532 -19.64 21.05 -20.29
C GLU A 532 -19.15 19.87 -19.45
N ALA A 533 -17.95 19.95 -18.87
CA ALA A 533 -17.46 18.94 -17.94
C ALA A 533 -18.30 18.86 -16.66
N VAL A 534 -18.81 20.02 -16.17
CA VAL A 534 -19.75 20.05 -15.02
C VAL A 534 -21.10 19.44 -15.41
N LEU A 535 -21.60 19.74 -16.60
CA LEU A 535 -22.84 19.14 -17.12
C LEU A 535 -22.70 17.62 -17.22
N ASP A 536 -21.59 17.14 -17.78
CA ASP A 536 -21.32 15.69 -17.91
C ASP A 536 -21.28 15.00 -16.54
N ASP A 537 -20.61 15.59 -15.54
CA ASP A 537 -20.59 15.07 -14.18
C ASP A 537 -22.00 14.97 -13.56
N VAL A 538 -22.90 15.94 -13.85
CA VAL A 538 -24.30 15.89 -13.38
C VAL A 538 -25.10 14.81 -14.12
N LEU A 539 -24.94 14.71 -15.43
CA LEU A 539 -25.66 13.71 -16.24
C LEU A 539 -25.22 12.29 -15.90
N GLN A 540 -23.96 12.11 -15.53
CA GLN A 540 -23.42 10.82 -15.04
C GLN A 540 -23.77 10.53 -13.57
N GLY A 541 -24.47 11.44 -12.88
CA GLY A 541 -24.82 11.28 -11.46
C GLY A 541 -23.65 11.37 -10.48
N LYS A 542 -22.51 11.90 -10.91
CA LYS A 542 -21.32 12.09 -10.07
C LYS A 542 -21.51 13.25 -9.09
N ILE A 543 -22.13 14.34 -9.56
CA ILE A 543 -22.51 15.48 -8.72
C ILE A 543 -23.99 15.84 -8.95
N SER A 544 -24.62 16.46 -7.96
CA SER A 544 -25.97 16.98 -8.11
C SER A 544 -25.98 18.34 -8.84
N ALA A 545 -27.11 18.69 -9.46
CA ALA A 545 -27.29 20.02 -10.08
C ALA A 545 -27.14 21.16 -9.05
N GLU A 546 -27.57 20.94 -7.80
CA GLU A 546 -27.38 21.88 -6.70
C GLU A 546 -25.88 22.10 -6.44
N ARG A 547 -25.09 21.04 -6.37
CA ARG A 547 -23.62 21.12 -6.18
C ARG A 547 -22.93 21.81 -7.37
N ALA A 548 -23.38 21.53 -8.61
CA ALA A 548 -22.90 22.22 -9.81
C ALA A 548 -23.10 23.74 -9.70
N ARG A 549 -24.27 24.16 -9.24
CA ARG A 549 -24.59 25.57 -9.03
C ARG A 549 -23.76 26.20 -7.89
N GLU A 550 -23.75 25.57 -6.71
CA GLU A 550 -23.13 26.12 -5.51
C GLU A 550 -21.62 26.20 -5.58
N ARG A 551 -20.98 25.13 -6.05
CA ARG A 551 -19.52 24.98 -6.01
C ARG A 551 -18.85 25.42 -7.30
N TYR A 552 -19.46 25.11 -8.45
CA TYR A 552 -18.84 25.37 -9.76
C TYR A 552 -19.42 26.63 -10.42
N GLY A 553 -20.51 27.17 -9.89
CA GLY A 553 -21.23 28.33 -10.47
C GLY A 553 -21.83 27.99 -11.82
N VAL A 554 -22.33 26.76 -12.02
CA VAL A 554 -22.95 26.31 -13.27
C VAL A 554 -24.42 25.98 -13.03
N GLU A 555 -25.29 26.68 -13.73
CA GLU A 555 -26.73 26.42 -13.72
C GLU A 555 -27.08 25.44 -14.83
N ILE A 556 -27.72 24.33 -14.48
CA ILE A 556 -28.07 23.26 -15.42
C ILE A 556 -29.59 23.08 -15.46
N ASP A 557 -30.16 23.14 -16.65
CA ASP A 557 -31.53 22.71 -16.90
C ASP A 557 -31.55 21.17 -17.13
N ILE A 558 -32.01 20.47 -16.12
CA ILE A 558 -32.07 19.00 -16.14
C ILE A 558 -33.05 18.49 -17.22
N ALA A 559 -34.12 19.22 -17.51
CA ALA A 559 -35.14 18.81 -18.49
C ALA A 559 -34.60 18.85 -19.92
N SER A 560 -33.85 19.90 -20.26
CA SER A 560 -33.21 20.03 -21.57
C SER A 560 -31.80 19.40 -21.64
N GLN A 561 -31.20 19.04 -20.48
CA GLN A 561 -29.81 18.57 -20.35
C GLN A 561 -28.80 19.59 -20.92
N LEU A 562 -28.99 20.84 -20.65
CA LEU A 562 -28.15 21.94 -21.13
C LEU A 562 -27.70 22.87 -20.00
N VAL A 563 -26.55 23.49 -20.20
CA VAL A 563 -26.10 24.60 -19.36
C VAL A 563 -26.91 25.84 -19.65
N ASN A 564 -27.42 26.52 -18.61
CA ASN A 564 -27.99 27.84 -18.72
C ASN A 564 -26.87 28.89 -18.71
N GLU A 565 -26.41 29.30 -19.89
CA GLU A 565 -25.26 30.19 -20.06
C GLU A 565 -25.42 31.55 -19.39
N SER A 566 -26.63 32.13 -19.43
CA SER A 566 -26.91 33.45 -18.82
C SER A 566 -26.78 33.37 -17.29
N ALA A 567 -27.47 32.41 -16.67
CA ALA A 567 -27.41 32.23 -15.22
C ALA A 567 -26.03 31.80 -14.74
N THR A 568 -25.34 30.97 -15.52
CA THR A 568 -23.95 30.55 -15.25
C THR A 568 -22.99 31.75 -15.28
N GLY A 569 -23.15 32.65 -16.28
CA GLY A 569 -22.35 33.87 -16.38
C GLY A 569 -22.55 34.80 -15.17
N GLU A 570 -23.79 34.96 -14.69
CA GLU A 570 -24.10 35.72 -13.48
C GLU A 570 -23.48 35.11 -12.22
N LEU A 571 -23.59 33.79 -12.04
CA LEU A 571 -23.02 33.06 -10.90
C LEU A 571 -21.50 33.16 -10.84
N ARG A 572 -20.82 33.11 -11.98
CA ARG A 572 -19.35 33.18 -12.08
C ARG A 572 -18.78 34.59 -12.03
N SER A 573 -19.56 35.62 -12.45
CA SER A 573 -19.10 37.02 -12.42
C SER A 573 -19.05 37.62 -11.01
N GLY A 574 -19.72 37.03 -10.04
CA GLY A 574 -19.72 37.42 -8.63
C GLY A 574 -18.67 36.75 -7.75
N LYS A 575 -17.87 35.88 -8.34
CA LYS A 575 -16.78 35.12 -7.67
C LYS A 575 -15.44 35.48 -8.30
#